data_e1e76bf23b78ece5419d2bf0e55d3f8c
#
_entry.id   e1e76bf23b78ece5419d2bf0e55d3f8c
#
_cell.length_a   1.000
_cell.length_b   1.000
_cell.length_c   1.000
_cell.angle_alpha   90.00
_cell.angle_beta   90.00
_cell.angle_gamma   90.00
#
_symmetry.space_group_name_H-M   'P 1'
#
loop_
_entity.id
_entity.type
_entity.pdbx_description
1 polymer ?
#
loop_
_entity_poly.entity_id
_entity_poly.type
_entity_poly.pdbx_seq_one_letter_code
_entity_poly.pdbx_strand_id
1 'polypeptide(L)'
;MANKEVLIKTAKFSIGQIVQHRKHPFRGVIFDVDPIFSNSDEWINAIPEKNRPSRDQPFYHLFAENAETTYIAYVSEQNLLIDQTGEPVSHPQVGHFFHNKIENGQYFVRHYHAN
;
A
#
# COMPACT_ATOMS: atom_id res chain seq x y z
N MET A 1 18.63 30.14 -6.52
CA MET A 1 18.40 29.61 -6.20
C MET A 1 18.09 28.72 -6.24
N ALA A 2 18.23 28.33 -6.20
CA ALA A 2 17.95 27.28 -6.35
C ALA A 2 17.14 26.75 -5.64
N ASN A 3 16.62 26.57 -5.81
CA ASN A 3 15.78 26.14 -5.21
C ASN A 3 15.93 24.92 -4.84
N LYS A 4 15.85 24.68 -4.06
CA LYS A 4 15.83 23.64 -3.66
C LYS A 4 14.90 22.99 -4.05
N GLU A 5 15.00 22.28 -4.73
CA GLU A 5 14.13 21.58 -5.11
C GLU A 5 13.68 20.75 -4.17
N VAL A 6 12.64 20.87 -3.78
CA VAL A 6 11.97 19.98 -3.01
C VAL A 6 11.55 18.93 -3.93
N LEU A 7 12.16 17.83 -3.83
CA LEU A 7 11.73 16.71 -4.58
C LEU A 7 10.49 16.21 -3.94
N ILE A 8 9.37 16.59 -4.47
CA ILE A 8 8.12 16.04 -3.99
C ILE A 8 7.95 14.73 -4.68
N LYS A 9 8.11 13.65 -3.91
CA LYS A 9 7.88 12.33 -4.43
C LYS A 9 6.40 12.08 -4.43
N THR A 10 5.79 12.11 -5.59
CA THR A 10 4.37 11.86 -5.71
C THR A 10 4.12 10.36 -5.70
N ALA A 11 3.26 9.91 -4.81
CA ALA A 11 2.87 8.51 -4.74
C ALA A 11 2.04 8.15 -5.96
N LYS A 12 2.32 7.00 -6.56
CA LYS A 12 1.58 6.53 -7.72
C LYS A 12 0.22 6.00 -7.36
N PHE A 13 0.06 5.50 -6.14
CA PHE A 13 -1.17 4.85 -5.70
C PHE A 13 -1.77 5.62 -4.56
N SER A 14 -3.07 5.50 -4.39
CA SER A 14 -3.78 6.26 -3.36
C SER A 14 -4.50 5.33 -2.39
N ILE A 15 -4.87 5.89 -1.23
CA ILE A 15 -5.62 5.15 -0.21
C ILE A 15 -6.92 4.65 -0.83
N GLY A 16 -7.23 3.39 -0.58
CA GLY A 16 -8.42 2.73 -1.11
C GLY A 16 -8.16 1.94 -2.37
N GLN A 17 -7.01 2.17 -3.03
CA GLN A 17 -6.73 1.49 -4.28
C GLN A 17 -6.32 0.05 -4.04
N ILE A 18 -6.79 -0.83 -4.89
CA ILE A 18 -6.45 -2.25 -4.80
C ILE A 18 -5.22 -2.49 -5.66
N VAL A 19 -4.20 -3.10 -5.06
CA VAL A 19 -2.92 -3.36 -5.71
C VAL A 19 -2.53 -4.81 -5.53
N GLN A 20 -1.59 -5.28 -6.35
CA GLN A 20 -1.02 -6.61 -6.23
C GLN A 20 0.48 -6.50 -6.18
N HIS A 21 1.13 -7.45 -5.52
CA HIS A 21 2.57 -7.47 -5.44
C HIS A 21 3.12 -7.98 -6.76
N ARG A 22 4.22 -7.37 -7.19
CA ARG A 22 4.84 -7.71 -8.46
C ARG A 22 5.41 -9.11 -8.48
N LYS A 23 5.93 -9.58 -7.34
CA LYS A 23 6.66 -10.84 -7.27
C LYS A 23 5.98 -11.92 -6.44
N HIS A 24 5.26 -11.54 -5.42
CA HIS A 24 4.64 -12.47 -4.49
C HIS A 24 3.15 -12.57 -4.70
N PRO A 25 2.54 -13.74 -4.45
CA PRO A 25 1.13 -13.95 -4.79
C PRO A 25 0.19 -13.37 -3.74
N PHE A 26 0.21 -12.06 -3.57
CA PHE A 26 -0.75 -11.41 -2.70
C PHE A 26 -1.20 -10.08 -3.29
N ARG A 27 -2.32 -9.61 -2.80
CA ARG A 27 -2.93 -8.36 -3.20
C ARG A 27 -3.50 -7.70 -1.95
N GLY A 28 -3.87 -6.45 -2.04
CA GLY A 28 -4.41 -5.76 -0.89
C GLY A 28 -4.94 -4.41 -1.24
N VAL A 29 -5.55 -3.75 -0.25
CA VAL A 29 -6.04 -2.40 -0.40
C VAL A 29 -5.18 -1.48 0.45
N ILE A 30 -4.77 -0.37 -0.14
CA ILE A 30 -3.91 0.61 0.53
C ILE A 30 -4.73 1.36 1.57
N PHE A 31 -4.25 1.36 2.81
CA PHE A 31 -4.91 2.13 3.86
C PHE A 31 -4.04 3.26 4.42
N ASP A 32 -2.76 3.30 4.08
CA ASP A 32 -1.88 4.38 4.48
C ASP A 32 -0.68 4.45 3.54
N VAL A 33 -0.10 5.63 3.42
CA VAL A 33 1.03 5.87 2.51
C VAL A 33 2.11 6.64 3.25
N ASP A 34 3.33 6.13 3.23
CA ASP A 34 4.49 6.85 3.74
C ASP A 34 5.26 7.41 2.54
N PRO A 35 5.57 8.71 2.52
CA PRO A 35 6.26 9.29 1.36
C PRO A 35 7.64 8.69 1.11
N ILE A 36 8.31 8.24 2.18
CA ILE A 36 9.57 7.52 2.10
C ILE A 36 9.52 6.42 3.15
N PHE A 37 10.49 5.51 3.12
CA PHE A 37 10.55 4.43 4.09
C PHE A 37 10.45 4.96 5.52
N SER A 38 9.54 4.41 6.29
CA SER A 38 9.27 4.86 7.64
C SER A 38 9.03 3.66 8.57
N ASN A 39 9.93 2.72 8.57
CA ASN A 39 9.90 1.59 9.46
C ASN A 39 11.31 1.42 10.03
N SER A 40 11.57 0.32 10.72
CA SER A 40 12.84 0.17 11.42
C SER A 40 13.93 -0.34 10.49
N ASP A 41 15.18 -0.09 10.89
CA ASP A 41 16.31 -0.66 10.17
C ASP A 41 16.29 -2.17 10.23
N GLU A 42 15.82 -2.74 11.34
CA GLU A 42 15.71 -4.19 11.46
C GLU A 42 14.77 -4.76 10.40
N TRP A 43 13.65 -4.05 10.18
CA TRP A 43 12.67 -4.53 9.21
C TRP A 43 13.27 -4.60 7.80
N ILE A 44 13.92 -3.51 7.36
CA ILE A 44 14.43 -3.48 6.00
C ILE A 44 15.67 -4.35 5.85
N ASN A 45 16.49 -4.45 6.89
CA ASN A 45 17.70 -5.26 6.84
C ASN A 45 17.40 -6.76 6.91
N ALA A 46 16.19 -7.14 7.32
CA ALA A 46 15.77 -8.52 7.27
C ALA A 46 15.52 -9.00 5.84
N ILE A 47 15.36 -8.08 4.90
CA ILE A 47 15.20 -8.43 3.49
C ILE A 47 16.60 -8.69 2.93
N PRO A 48 16.81 -9.81 2.22
CA PRO A 48 18.11 -10.09 1.61
C PRO A 48 18.57 -8.89 0.77
N GLU A 49 19.83 -8.55 0.87
CA GLU A 49 20.37 -7.35 0.26
C GLU A 49 20.03 -7.21 -1.22
N LYS A 50 20.09 -8.31 -1.95
CA LYS A 50 19.80 -8.26 -3.38
C LYS A 50 18.34 -7.96 -3.70
N ASN A 51 17.44 -8.15 -2.73
CA ASN A 51 16.02 -7.88 -2.93
C ASN A 51 15.56 -6.65 -2.18
N ARG A 52 16.49 -5.97 -1.51
CA ARG A 52 16.14 -4.85 -0.63
C ARG A 52 15.77 -3.63 -1.45
N PRO A 53 14.57 -3.05 -1.24
CA PRO A 53 14.16 -1.88 -2.01
C PRO A 53 14.87 -0.61 -1.54
N SER A 54 14.90 0.37 -2.41
CA SER A 54 15.39 1.69 -2.04
C SER A 54 14.48 2.29 -0.97
N ARG A 55 15.06 2.96 0.01
CA ARG A 55 14.29 3.66 1.04
C ARG A 55 13.69 4.96 0.53
N ASP A 56 14.20 5.48 -0.59
CA ASP A 56 13.80 6.78 -1.11
C ASP A 56 12.69 6.65 -2.14
N GLN A 57 11.55 6.17 -1.68
CA GLN A 57 10.36 6.00 -2.49
C GLN A 57 9.17 5.84 -1.56
N PRO A 58 7.95 6.03 -2.04
CA PRO A 58 6.77 5.77 -1.22
C PRO A 58 6.68 4.30 -0.81
N PHE A 59 6.21 4.06 0.41
CA PHE A 59 5.88 2.75 0.93
C PHE A 59 4.41 2.76 1.33
N TYR A 60 3.77 1.62 1.16
CA TYR A 60 2.32 1.52 1.34
C TYR A 60 1.98 0.48 2.39
N HIS A 61 1.01 0.82 3.23
CA HIS A 61 0.45 -0.10 4.21
C HIS A 61 -0.80 -0.71 3.59
N LEU A 62 -0.85 -2.02 3.52
CA LEU A 62 -1.95 -2.74 2.87
C LEU A 62 -2.69 -3.63 3.83
N PHE A 63 -4.02 -3.66 3.67
CA PHE A 63 -4.80 -4.78 4.16
C PHE A 63 -4.68 -5.85 3.09
N ALA A 64 -3.86 -6.85 3.34
CA ALA A 64 -3.43 -7.81 2.34
C ALA A 64 -4.07 -9.18 2.52
N GLU A 65 -4.16 -9.90 1.42
CA GLU A 65 -4.64 -11.27 1.43
C GLU A 65 -3.83 -12.10 0.44
N ASN A 66 -3.66 -13.38 0.76
CA ASN A 66 -3.17 -14.35 -0.20
C ASN A 66 -4.16 -15.51 -0.22
N ALA A 67 -3.81 -16.63 -0.83
CA ALA A 67 -4.73 -17.76 -0.95
C ALA A 67 -5.08 -18.38 0.40
N GLU A 68 -4.30 -18.13 1.43
CA GLU A 68 -4.46 -18.80 2.71
C GLU A 68 -4.84 -17.91 3.88
N THR A 69 -4.47 -16.67 3.87
CA THR A 69 -4.67 -15.84 5.05
C THR A 69 -4.71 -14.34 4.69
N THR A 70 -5.01 -13.53 5.70
CA THR A 70 -4.99 -12.07 5.61
C THR A 70 -3.97 -11.52 6.58
N TYR A 71 -3.39 -10.38 6.26
CA TYR A 71 -2.37 -9.76 7.11
C TYR A 71 -2.18 -8.29 6.72
N ILE A 72 -1.33 -7.60 7.47
CA ILE A 72 -0.93 -6.23 7.14
C ILE A 72 0.42 -6.32 6.44
N ALA A 73 0.54 -5.73 5.27
CA ALA A 73 1.80 -5.72 4.53
C ALA A 73 2.32 -4.29 4.39
N TYR A 74 3.63 -4.16 4.34
CA TYR A 74 4.30 -2.89 4.13
C TYR A 74 5.18 -3.06 2.89
N VAL A 75 4.85 -2.34 1.82
CA VAL A 75 5.43 -2.64 0.49
C VAL A 75 5.91 -1.37 -0.19
N SER A 76 7.11 -1.45 -0.77
CA SER A 76 7.66 -0.34 -1.55
C SER A 76 6.90 -0.17 -2.85
N GLU A 77 6.83 1.05 -3.32
CA GLU A 77 6.11 1.37 -4.55
C GLU A 77 6.59 0.56 -5.75
N GLN A 78 7.89 0.31 -5.83
CA GLN A 78 8.47 -0.43 -6.95
C GLN A 78 7.94 -1.85 -7.07
N ASN A 79 7.41 -2.40 -5.98
CA ASN A 79 6.94 -3.77 -5.96
C ASN A 79 5.42 -3.90 -6.07
N LEU A 80 4.74 -2.82 -6.39
CA LEU A 80 3.28 -2.84 -6.52
C LEU A 80 2.82 -2.55 -7.94
N LEU A 81 1.72 -3.21 -8.30
CA LEU A 81 1.03 -3.00 -9.56
C LEU A 81 -0.45 -2.80 -9.25
N ILE A 82 -1.16 -2.13 -10.14
CA ILE A 82 -2.61 -2.03 -10.06
C ILE A 82 -3.17 -3.45 -10.14
N ASP A 83 -4.13 -3.78 -9.28
CA ASP A 83 -4.78 -5.08 -9.32
C ASP A 83 -5.58 -5.22 -10.61
N GLN A 84 -5.48 -6.35 -11.26
CA GLN A 84 -6.14 -6.61 -12.51
C GLN A 84 -7.39 -7.47 -12.36
N THR A 85 -7.65 -8.01 -11.17
CA THR A 85 -8.76 -8.94 -10.99
C THR A 85 -10.12 -8.26 -10.85
N GLY A 86 -10.14 -7.04 -10.32
CA GLY A 86 -11.39 -6.36 -10.01
C GLY A 86 -12.14 -6.93 -8.83
N GLU A 87 -11.56 -7.92 -8.14
CA GLU A 87 -12.24 -8.59 -7.04
C GLU A 87 -12.10 -7.86 -5.73
N PRO A 88 -13.08 -7.96 -4.83
CA PRO A 88 -12.94 -7.39 -3.49
C PRO A 88 -11.77 -8.01 -2.75
N VAL A 89 -11.23 -7.26 -1.77
CA VAL A 89 -10.21 -7.78 -0.87
C VAL A 89 -10.90 -8.32 0.37
N SER A 90 -10.60 -9.57 0.72
CA SER A 90 -11.30 -10.27 1.79
C SER A 90 -10.59 -10.12 3.14
N HIS A 91 -10.21 -8.94 3.50
CA HIS A 91 -9.55 -8.66 4.78
C HIS A 91 -10.57 -8.09 5.76
N PRO A 92 -10.59 -8.55 7.02
CA PRO A 92 -11.61 -8.12 7.97
C PRO A 92 -11.59 -6.63 8.28
N GLN A 93 -10.46 -5.94 8.11
CA GLN A 93 -10.38 -4.51 8.39
C GLN A 93 -10.93 -3.63 7.27
N VAL A 94 -11.14 -4.17 6.09
CA VAL A 94 -11.60 -3.37 4.96
C VAL A 94 -12.92 -2.66 5.30
N GLY A 95 -13.87 -3.39 5.87
CA GLY A 95 -15.18 -2.82 6.19
C GLY A 95 -15.14 -1.77 7.29
N HIS A 96 -14.08 -1.74 8.09
CA HIS A 96 -13.94 -0.72 9.14
C HIS A 96 -13.41 0.60 8.58
N PHE A 97 -12.59 0.53 7.53
CA PHE A 97 -11.97 1.73 6.95
C PHE A 97 -12.73 2.24 5.73
N PHE A 98 -13.35 1.35 4.98
CA PHE A 98 -13.89 1.67 3.67
C PHE A 98 -15.35 1.28 3.56
N HIS A 99 -16.06 1.99 2.68
CA HIS A 99 -17.39 1.55 2.25
C HIS A 99 -17.24 0.27 1.43
N ASN A 100 -18.27 -0.56 1.47
CA ASN A 100 -18.22 -1.87 0.88
C ASN A 100 -18.44 -1.86 -0.63
N LYS A 101 -18.06 -0.81 -1.29
CA LYS A 101 -18.34 -0.63 -2.70
C LYS A 101 -17.05 -0.26 -3.42
N ILE A 102 -16.78 -0.98 -4.50
CA ILE A 102 -15.59 -0.73 -5.31
C ILE A 102 -16.03 -0.05 -6.60
N GLU A 103 -15.33 1.03 -6.97
CA GLU A 103 -15.51 1.68 -8.25
C GLU A 103 -14.15 1.91 -8.87
N ASN A 104 -13.95 1.44 -10.08
CA ASN A 104 -12.69 1.59 -10.80
C ASN A 104 -11.48 1.06 -10.00
N GLY A 105 -11.66 -0.09 -9.37
CA GLY A 105 -10.57 -0.73 -8.63
C GLY A 105 -10.22 -0.05 -7.32
N GLN A 106 -11.14 0.73 -6.78
CA GLN A 106 -10.85 1.52 -5.59
C GLN A 106 -12.01 1.49 -4.61
N TYR A 107 -11.67 1.31 -3.34
CA TYR A 107 -12.59 1.50 -2.23
C TYR A 107 -12.58 2.96 -1.81
N PHE A 108 -13.67 3.42 -1.19
CA PHE A 108 -13.77 4.78 -0.69
C PHE A 108 -13.78 4.80 0.82
N VAL A 109 -13.01 5.71 1.41
CA VAL A 109 -12.84 5.82 2.85
C VAL A 109 -14.16 6.21 3.51
N ARG A 110 -14.45 5.56 4.64
CA ARG A 110 -15.60 5.98 5.45
C ARG A 110 -15.26 7.29 6.13
N HIS A 111 -16.23 8.18 6.15
CA HIS A 111 -16.08 9.43 6.86
C HIS A 111 -16.85 9.34 8.17
N TYR A 112 -16.18 9.58 9.28
CA TYR A 112 -16.82 9.59 10.58
C TYR A 112 -16.98 11.03 11.01
N HIS A 113 -18.17 11.34 11.49
CA HIS A 113 -18.42 12.68 12.01
C HIS A 113 -18.05 12.71 13.47
N ALA A 114 -17.16 13.62 13.85
CA ALA A 114 -16.83 13.83 15.25
C ALA A 114 -17.90 14.70 15.86
N ASN A 115 -18.39 14.29 16.99
CA ASN A 115 -19.40 15.06 17.71
C ASN A 115 -18.86 15.53 19.03
#